data_5cd4b4016c5f6a67106f6f4dbb79c9bb
#
_entry.id   5cd4b4016c5f6a67106f6f4dbb79c9bb
#
_cell.length_a   1.000
_cell.length_b   1.000
_cell.length_c   1.000
_cell.angle_alpha   90.00
_cell.angle_beta   90.00
_cell.angle_gamma   90.00
#
_symmetry.space_group_name_H-M   'P 1'
#
loop_
_entity.id
_entity.type
_entity.pdbx_description
1 polymer ?
#
loop_
_entity_poly.entity_id
_entity_poly.type
_entity_poly.pdbx_seq_one_letter_code
_entity_poly.pdbx_strand_id
1 'polypeptide(L)'
;MEGSLNNRKGISGVLLSMLMVISMLFNVLPTTVLAEGSPKEVTATITNFEIQNLSGQKADKVFVSDKFYLSMNWDASSNGVGLNEGDYFDITLPDKMKFPPDTTASDFDILGPDGVTVIAKAHVTPGPGDKGGKVRVTFTNWVNGKENIKGDIRLAAQFDREAVKKNEKNHFDIAVSGKVIPADVTVVGPVDLPHDEMLAKWGQSAADPNQAEWWVRVNYAKAHLTNAVITDHLTGGIGNETYIPSSFRLVHVEYNSTGDNKQVYGEVDLSDKLTFSPDNKTFKINLGEVNGEQYRLIYRTTYTPGTRLVNNVNIKSNETSNETHGSHISANSGGSGTGNLANKIKLIKVDADDNAITLA
;
A
#
# COMPACT_ATOMS: atom_id res chain seq x y z
N MET A 1 80.84 -8.46 -56.59
CA MET A 1 80.14 -9.47 -55.83
C MET A 1 79.40 -8.74 -54.73
N GLU A 2 78.22 -8.23 -55.06
CA GLU A 2 77.27 -7.63 -54.09
C GLU A 2 75.87 -8.13 -54.53
N GLY A 3 75.22 -8.84 -53.67
CA GLY A 3 73.87 -9.29 -53.96
C GLY A 3 73.49 -10.49 -53.20
N SER A 4 73.19 -10.40 -51.90
CA SER A 4 72.33 -11.39 -51.18
C SER A 4 72.17 -11.10 -49.67
N LEU A 5 71.81 -9.90 -49.28
CA LEU A 5 71.55 -9.62 -47.85
C LEU A 5 70.24 -8.81 -47.56
N ASN A 6 69.42 -8.53 -48.58
CA ASN A 6 68.22 -7.67 -48.35
C ASN A 6 66.90 -8.37 -48.29
N ASN A 7 66.89 -9.71 -48.49
CA ASN A 7 65.55 -10.44 -48.51
C ASN A 7 65.11 -11.08 -47.18
N ARG A 8 66.01 -11.11 -46.15
CA ARG A 8 65.61 -11.69 -44.84
C ARG A 8 64.97 -10.69 -43.90
N LYS A 9 65.15 -9.39 -44.06
CA LYS A 9 64.47 -8.38 -43.21
C LYS A 9 63.02 -8.10 -43.60
N GLY A 10 62.66 -8.32 -44.86
CA GLY A 10 61.29 -8.13 -45.35
C GLY A 10 60.30 -9.22 -44.88
N ILE A 11 60.80 -10.48 -44.81
CA ILE A 11 59.96 -11.61 -44.41
C ILE A 11 59.62 -11.59 -42.90
N SER A 12 60.57 -11.17 -42.06
CA SER A 12 60.31 -11.01 -40.61
C SER A 12 59.34 -9.91 -40.30
N GLY A 13 59.33 -8.79 -41.05
CA GLY A 13 58.41 -7.69 -40.89
C GLY A 13 56.96 -8.03 -41.30
N VAL A 14 56.83 -8.81 -42.37
CA VAL A 14 55.50 -9.25 -42.86
C VAL A 14 54.91 -10.31 -41.90
N LEU A 15 55.71 -11.25 -41.38
CA LEU A 15 55.27 -12.23 -40.37
C LEU A 15 54.85 -11.57 -39.06
N LEU A 16 55.59 -10.53 -38.60
CA LEU A 16 55.26 -9.80 -37.37
C LEU A 16 54.00 -8.99 -37.53
N SER A 17 53.76 -8.34 -38.67
CA SER A 17 52.53 -7.60 -38.98
C SER A 17 51.34 -8.55 -39.15
N MET A 18 51.53 -9.74 -39.72
CA MET A 18 50.46 -10.72 -39.84
C MET A 18 50.09 -11.33 -38.49
N LEU A 19 51.04 -11.56 -37.58
CA LEU A 19 50.77 -11.97 -36.20
C LEU A 19 50.03 -10.89 -35.40
N MET A 20 50.34 -9.61 -35.59
CA MET A 20 49.61 -8.47 -34.95
C MET A 20 48.17 -8.38 -35.46
N VAL A 21 47.92 -8.54 -36.75
CA VAL A 21 46.57 -8.53 -37.32
C VAL A 21 45.75 -9.74 -36.83
N ILE A 22 46.37 -10.90 -36.70
CA ILE A 22 45.69 -12.08 -36.14
C ILE A 22 45.39 -11.91 -34.66
N SER A 23 46.28 -11.26 -33.87
CA SER A 23 46.01 -10.98 -32.46
C SER A 23 44.91 -9.92 -32.27
N MET A 24 44.77 -8.97 -33.20
CA MET A 24 43.65 -8.01 -33.19
C MET A 24 42.29 -8.63 -33.58
N LEU A 25 42.31 -9.64 -34.47
CA LEU A 25 41.11 -10.40 -34.85
C LEU A 25 40.56 -11.29 -33.71
N PHE A 26 41.43 -11.78 -32.81
CA PHE A 26 40.99 -12.54 -31.64
C PHE A 26 40.49 -11.68 -30.49
N ASN A 27 40.76 -10.35 -30.49
CA ASN A 27 40.21 -9.41 -29.50
C ASN A 27 38.89 -8.77 -29.94
N VAL A 28 38.36 -9.10 -31.10
CA VAL A 28 37.05 -8.69 -31.62
C VAL A 28 36.17 -9.93 -31.85
N LEU A 29 36.25 -10.92 -30.97
CA LEU A 29 35.11 -11.79 -30.82
C LEU A 29 34.02 -10.91 -30.17
N PRO A 30 32.88 -10.69 -30.85
CA PRO A 30 31.77 -10.10 -30.13
C PRO A 30 31.52 -11.03 -28.96
N THR A 31 31.77 -10.58 -27.73
CA THR A 31 31.00 -11.11 -26.63
C THR A 31 29.58 -10.95 -27.09
N THR A 32 28.92 -12.03 -27.46
CA THR A 32 27.48 -12.04 -27.52
C THR A 32 27.04 -11.67 -26.13
N VAL A 33 26.88 -10.38 -25.88
CA VAL A 33 25.93 -9.91 -24.90
C VAL A 33 24.65 -10.52 -25.42
N LEU A 34 24.24 -11.62 -24.81
CA LEU A 34 22.87 -12.10 -24.93
C LEU A 34 22.08 -10.86 -24.56
N ALA A 35 21.45 -10.22 -25.54
CA ALA A 35 20.55 -9.13 -25.30
C ALA A 35 19.55 -9.73 -24.32
N GLU A 36 19.57 -9.22 -23.07
CA GLU A 36 18.49 -9.52 -22.13
C GLU A 36 17.22 -9.23 -22.90
N GLY A 37 16.37 -10.25 -23.03
CA GLY A 37 15.15 -10.13 -23.82
C GLY A 37 14.38 -8.92 -23.30
N SER A 38 13.85 -8.10 -24.21
CA SER A 38 13.02 -6.94 -23.78
C SER A 38 11.97 -7.43 -22.79
N PRO A 39 11.69 -6.65 -21.72
CA PRO A 39 10.66 -6.98 -20.74
C PRO A 39 9.35 -7.39 -21.43
N LYS A 40 8.76 -8.49 -21.01
CA LYS A 40 7.54 -9.05 -21.60
C LYS A 40 6.53 -9.40 -20.52
N GLU A 41 5.26 -9.43 -20.93
CA GLU A 41 4.21 -10.00 -20.11
C GLU A 41 4.38 -11.52 -20.04
N VAL A 42 4.31 -12.07 -18.82
CA VAL A 42 4.45 -13.52 -18.56
C VAL A 42 3.17 -14.08 -17.98
N THR A 43 3.00 -15.39 -18.09
CA THR A 43 1.83 -16.07 -17.55
C THR A 43 1.98 -16.19 -16.04
N ALA A 44 0.94 -15.79 -15.33
CA ALA A 44 0.77 -16.03 -13.91
C ALA A 44 -0.64 -16.55 -13.63
N THR A 45 -0.82 -17.24 -12.51
CA THR A 45 -2.12 -17.68 -12.02
C THR A 45 -2.31 -17.22 -10.59
N ILE A 46 -3.54 -16.87 -10.20
CA ILE A 46 -3.88 -16.65 -8.80
C ILE A 46 -4.45 -17.97 -8.26
N THR A 47 -3.86 -18.47 -7.20
CA THR A 47 -4.24 -19.77 -6.59
C THR A 47 -5.14 -19.59 -5.37
N ASN A 48 -5.18 -18.40 -4.78
CA ASN A 48 -6.09 -18.02 -3.73
C ASN A 48 -6.39 -16.53 -3.83
N PHE A 49 -7.66 -16.13 -3.59
CA PHE A 49 -8.07 -14.73 -3.48
C PHE A 49 -9.11 -14.59 -2.38
N GLU A 50 -8.84 -13.73 -1.42
CA GLU A 50 -9.75 -13.44 -0.30
C GLU A 50 -9.65 -12.00 0.17
N ILE A 51 -10.71 -11.52 0.83
CA ILE A 51 -10.74 -10.23 1.50
C ILE A 51 -10.38 -10.46 2.97
N GLN A 52 -9.40 -9.71 3.47
CA GLN A 52 -8.90 -9.79 4.85
C GLN A 52 -9.10 -8.46 5.57
N ASN A 53 -9.37 -8.52 6.89
CA ASN A 53 -9.30 -7.34 7.75
C ASN A 53 -7.85 -6.83 7.90
N LEU A 54 -7.67 -5.68 8.53
CA LEU A 54 -6.32 -5.12 8.73
C LEU A 54 -5.40 -5.95 9.65
N SER A 55 -5.94 -6.97 10.33
CA SER A 55 -5.17 -7.95 11.10
C SER A 55 -4.75 -9.17 10.28
N GLY A 56 -5.06 -9.21 8.96
CA GLY A 56 -4.73 -10.31 8.08
C GLY A 56 -5.64 -11.54 8.20
N GLN A 57 -6.78 -11.42 8.84
CA GLN A 57 -7.76 -12.49 8.97
C GLN A 57 -8.83 -12.38 7.88
N LYS A 58 -9.22 -13.50 7.30
CA LYS A 58 -10.33 -13.54 6.34
C LYS A 58 -11.57 -12.89 6.93
N ALA A 59 -12.19 -12.00 6.16
CA ALA A 59 -13.37 -11.26 6.57
C ALA A 59 -14.60 -11.74 5.79
N ASP A 60 -15.59 -12.25 6.49
CA ASP A 60 -16.91 -12.57 5.92
C ASP A 60 -17.81 -11.33 5.84
N LYS A 61 -17.52 -10.32 6.66
CA LYS A 61 -18.22 -9.04 6.75
C LYS A 61 -17.22 -7.91 6.89
N VAL A 62 -17.43 -6.82 6.15
CA VAL A 62 -16.61 -5.60 6.23
C VAL A 62 -17.54 -4.40 6.23
N PHE A 63 -17.34 -3.45 7.13
CA PHE A 63 -18.13 -2.22 7.15
C PHE A 63 -17.77 -1.35 5.92
N VAL A 64 -18.78 -0.72 5.33
CA VAL A 64 -18.65 -0.02 4.04
C VAL A 64 -17.58 1.08 4.00
N SER A 65 -17.19 1.61 5.16
CA SER A 65 -16.13 2.63 5.28
C SER A 65 -14.78 2.08 5.75
N ASP A 66 -14.70 0.80 6.08
CA ASP A 66 -13.46 0.23 6.56
C ASP A 66 -12.46 0.00 5.44
N LYS A 67 -11.17 0.13 5.81
CA LYS A 67 -10.07 -0.36 5.00
C LYS A 67 -9.90 -1.86 5.22
N PHE A 68 -9.47 -2.55 4.19
CA PHE A 68 -9.23 -3.99 4.21
C PHE A 68 -8.10 -4.34 3.24
N TYR A 69 -7.70 -5.61 3.22
CA TYR A 69 -6.74 -6.12 2.27
C TYR A 69 -7.39 -7.08 1.27
N LEU A 70 -6.98 -6.98 0.02
CA LEU A 70 -7.08 -8.05 -0.96
C LEU A 70 -5.84 -8.93 -0.80
N SER A 71 -6.03 -10.15 -0.33
CA SER A 71 -4.97 -11.14 -0.18
C SER A 71 -5.05 -12.13 -1.31
N MET A 72 -3.95 -12.34 -2.02
CA MET A 72 -3.88 -13.25 -3.15
C MET A 72 -2.54 -13.96 -3.23
N ASN A 73 -2.58 -15.25 -3.55
CA ASN A 73 -1.40 -16.04 -3.84
C ASN A 73 -1.25 -16.14 -5.35
N TRP A 74 -0.07 -15.84 -5.86
CA TRP A 74 0.24 -15.91 -7.28
C TRP A 74 1.29 -16.98 -7.58
N ASP A 75 1.23 -17.54 -8.78
CA ASP A 75 2.14 -18.58 -9.25
C ASP A 75 2.53 -18.30 -10.71
N ALA A 76 3.82 -18.04 -10.94
CA ALA A 76 4.44 -17.85 -12.25
C ALA A 76 5.35 -19.03 -12.64
N SER A 77 5.29 -20.17 -11.93
CA SER A 77 6.15 -21.33 -12.12
C SER A 77 6.02 -21.96 -13.51
N SER A 78 4.91 -21.74 -14.21
CA SER A 78 4.71 -22.20 -15.59
C SER A 78 5.71 -21.63 -16.59
N ASN A 79 6.42 -20.55 -16.25
CA ASN A 79 7.46 -19.96 -17.09
C ASN A 79 8.83 -20.66 -16.94
N GLY A 80 8.96 -21.62 -16.00
CA GLY A 80 10.21 -22.32 -15.73
C GLY A 80 11.36 -21.36 -15.44
N VAL A 81 12.49 -21.55 -16.09
CA VAL A 81 13.68 -20.70 -16.02
C VAL A 81 13.63 -19.50 -17.00
N GLY A 82 12.51 -19.29 -17.66
CA GLY A 82 12.37 -18.28 -18.71
C GLY A 82 12.02 -16.88 -18.20
N LEU A 83 11.94 -16.68 -16.89
CA LEU A 83 11.72 -15.34 -16.28
C LEU A 83 13.02 -14.58 -16.23
N ASN A 84 12.96 -13.30 -16.61
CA ASN A 84 14.09 -12.37 -16.61
C ASN A 84 13.72 -11.09 -15.87
N GLU A 85 14.72 -10.29 -15.54
CA GLU A 85 14.54 -8.94 -15.03
C GLU A 85 13.67 -8.12 -15.96
N GLY A 86 12.69 -7.40 -15.39
CA GLY A 86 11.75 -6.57 -16.12
C GLY A 86 10.53 -7.31 -16.66
N ASP A 87 10.52 -8.64 -16.71
CA ASP A 87 9.31 -9.40 -17.04
C ASP A 87 8.21 -9.12 -16.01
N TYR A 88 6.95 -9.13 -16.45
CA TYR A 88 5.85 -8.71 -15.58
C TYR A 88 4.56 -9.49 -15.85
N PHE A 89 3.65 -9.42 -14.90
CA PHE A 89 2.24 -9.77 -15.08
C PHE A 89 1.33 -8.71 -14.46
N ASP A 90 0.14 -8.57 -15.02
CA ASP A 90 -0.88 -7.63 -14.56
C ASP A 90 -2.03 -8.39 -13.90
N ILE A 91 -2.53 -7.87 -12.77
CA ILE A 91 -3.75 -8.32 -12.10
C ILE A 91 -4.79 -7.21 -12.25
N THR A 92 -5.90 -7.48 -12.89
CA THR A 92 -7.05 -6.56 -12.95
C THR A 92 -7.76 -6.53 -11.61
N LEU A 93 -8.06 -5.35 -11.11
CA LEU A 93 -8.65 -5.11 -9.79
C LEU A 93 -10.16 -4.90 -9.88
N PRO A 94 -10.93 -5.20 -8.79
CA PRO A 94 -12.38 -5.05 -8.78
C PRO A 94 -12.83 -3.60 -8.96
N ASP A 95 -13.75 -3.34 -9.86
CA ASP A 95 -14.29 -2.02 -10.21
C ASP A 95 -15.13 -1.35 -9.10
N LYS A 96 -15.64 -2.16 -8.15
CA LYS A 96 -16.40 -1.69 -6.97
C LYS A 96 -15.50 -1.37 -5.76
N MET A 97 -14.19 -1.38 -5.95
CA MET A 97 -13.22 -1.05 -4.93
C MET A 97 -12.38 0.14 -5.34
N LYS A 98 -11.92 0.90 -4.36
CA LYS A 98 -11.00 2.02 -4.52
C LYS A 98 -9.63 1.66 -4.01
N PHE A 99 -8.63 2.11 -4.74
CA PHE A 99 -7.23 1.88 -4.42
C PHE A 99 -6.58 3.25 -4.21
N PRO A 100 -6.23 3.61 -2.95
CA PRO A 100 -5.71 4.94 -2.66
C PRO A 100 -4.37 5.16 -3.37
N PRO A 101 -4.11 6.38 -3.88
CA PRO A 101 -2.86 6.74 -4.55
C PRO A 101 -1.68 6.93 -3.56
N ASP A 102 -1.84 6.52 -2.32
CA ASP A 102 -0.78 6.55 -1.30
C ASP A 102 0.39 5.68 -1.74
N THR A 103 1.60 6.24 -1.76
CA THR A 103 2.81 5.55 -2.25
C THR A 103 3.09 4.24 -1.51
N THR A 104 2.75 4.13 -0.21
CA THR A 104 2.95 2.89 0.56
C THR A 104 1.88 1.82 0.27
N ALA A 105 0.77 2.20 -0.34
CA ALA A 105 -0.30 1.29 -0.76
C ALA A 105 -0.22 0.95 -2.25
N SER A 106 0.33 1.85 -3.08
CA SER A 106 0.38 1.73 -4.54
C SER A 106 1.73 1.25 -5.07
N ASP A 107 2.83 1.53 -4.37
CA ASP A 107 4.18 1.10 -4.74
C ASP A 107 4.79 0.31 -3.59
N PHE A 108 5.04 -0.97 -3.80
CA PHE A 108 5.57 -1.84 -2.77
C PHE A 108 6.46 -2.95 -3.33
N ASP A 109 7.35 -3.43 -2.48
CA ASP A 109 8.23 -4.53 -2.81
C ASP A 109 7.61 -5.89 -2.44
N ILE A 110 7.89 -6.90 -3.27
CA ILE A 110 7.65 -8.30 -2.97
C ILE A 110 8.99 -8.87 -2.55
N LEU A 111 9.05 -9.33 -1.30
CA LEU A 111 10.30 -9.71 -0.66
C LEU A 111 10.55 -11.23 -0.78
N GLY A 112 11.81 -11.59 -0.87
CA GLY A 112 12.25 -12.97 -0.84
C GLY A 112 12.09 -13.63 0.53
N PRO A 113 12.45 -14.94 0.65
CA PRO A 113 12.32 -15.69 1.90
C PRO A 113 13.15 -15.12 3.07
N ASP A 114 14.15 -14.29 2.78
CA ASP A 114 14.99 -13.60 3.77
C ASP A 114 14.32 -12.34 4.34
N GLY A 115 13.16 -11.94 3.78
CA GLY A 115 12.41 -10.75 4.18
C GLY A 115 13.08 -9.41 3.83
N VAL A 116 14.15 -9.43 3.04
CA VAL A 116 14.95 -8.25 2.67
C VAL A 116 15.15 -8.13 1.17
N THR A 117 15.47 -9.23 0.50
CA THR A 117 15.76 -9.22 -0.94
C THR A 117 14.49 -8.95 -1.74
N VAL A 118 14.51 -7.91 -2.58
CA VAL A 118 13.38 -7.60 -3.46
C VAL A 118 13.40 -8.51 -4.67
N ILE A 119 12.38 -9.35 -4.81
CA ILE A 119 12.23 -10.30 -5.93
C ILE A 119 11.34 -9.77 -7.05
N ALA A 120 10.41 -8.90 -6.71
CA ALA A 120 9.58 -8.16 -7.65
C ALA A 120 9.13 -6.84 -7.04
N LYS A 121 8.71 -5.91 -7.89
CA LYS A 121 8.10 -4.63 -7.52
C LYS A 121 6.67 -4.60 -8.01
N ALA A 122 5.76 -4.19 -7.17
CA ALA A 122 4.36 -4.06 -7.51
C ALA A 122 3.96 -2.58 -7.57
N HIS A 123 3.25 -2.21 -8.63
CA HIS A 123 2.72 -0.87 -8.84
C HIS A 123 1.23 -0.94 -9.16
N VAL A 124 0.43 -0.20 -8.37
CA VAL A 124 -1.02 -0.07 -8.58
C VAL A 124 -1.29 1.14 -9.47
N THR A 125 -1.96 0.91 -10.59
CA THR A 125 -2.52 1.96 -11.44
C THR A 125 -4.03 1.93 -11.28
N PRO A 126 -4.62 2.82 -10.44
CA PRO A 126 -6.07 2.90 -10.29
C PRO A 126 -6.74 3.28 -11.61
N GLY A 127 -7.96 2.84 -11.79
CA GLY A 127 -8.83 3.29 -12.87
C GLY A 127 -9.44 4.67 -12.58
N PRO A 128 -10.34 5.16 -13.43
CA PRO A 128 -11.00 6.46 -13.26
C PRO A 128 -11.70 6.59 -11.91
N GLY A 129 -11.41 7.68 -11.18
CA GLY A 129 -11.97 7.93 -9.84
C GLY A 129 -11.43 6.98 -8.77
N ASP A 130 -10.20 6.51 -8.94
CA ASP A 130 -9.49 5.55 -8.08
C ASP A 130 -10.17 4.17 -7.97
N LYS A 131 -11.07 3.83 -8.90
CA LYS A 131 -11.86 2.60 -8.90
C LYS A 131 -11.24 1.55 -9.80
N GLY A 132 -11.14 0.32 -9.31
CA GLY A 132 -10.57 -0.76 -10.10
C GLY A 132 -9.15 -0.47 -10.56
N GLY A 133 -8.87 -0.75 -11.82
CA GLY A 133 -7.54 -0.58 -12.40
C GLY A 133 -6.74 -1.87 -12.41
N LYS A 134 -5.44 -1.78 -12.22
CA LYS A 134 -4.56 -2.94 -12.21
C LYS A 134 -3.38 -2.79 -11.25
N VAL A 135 -2.86 -3.91 -10.82
CA VAL A 135 -1.54 -4.04 -10.18
C VAL A 135 -0.60 -4.72 -11.18
N ARG A 136 0.52 -4.08 -11.46
CA ARG A 136 1.61 -4.68 -12.23
C ARG A 136 2.68 -5.19 -11.28
N VAL A 137 3.04 -6.45 -11.43
CA VAL A 137 4.16 -7.10 -10.73
C VAL A 137 5.30 -7.26 -11.71
N THR A 138 6.41 -6.54 -11.49
CA THR A 138 7.61 -6.57 -12.32
C THR A 138 8.74 -7.27 -11.58
N PHE A 139 9.28 -8.32 -12.17
CA PHE A 139 10.36 -9.09 -11.58
C PHE A 139 11.70 -8.35 -11.61
N THR A 140 12.51 -8.55 -10.58
CA THR A 140 13.90 -8.09 -10.52
C THR A 140 14.85 -9.16 -11.09
N ASN A 141 16.13 -8.87 -11.17
CA ASN A 141 17.16 -9.83 -11.57
C ASN A 141 17.24 -11.06 -10.65
N TRP A 142 16.61 -11.03 -9.49
CA TRP A 142 16.56 -12.17 -8.57
C TRP A 142 15.98 -13.44 -9.21
N VAL A 143 15.04 -13.30 -10.17
CA VAL A 143 14.39 -14.46 -10.82
C VAL A 143 15.28 -15.12 -11.86
N ASN A 144 16.35 -14.49 -12.32
CA ASN A 144 17.22 -15.02 -13.35
C ASN A 144 17.78 -16.39 -12.95
N GLY A 145 17.61 -17.40 -13.82
CA GLY A 145 18.05 -18.76 -13.57
C GLY A 145 17.31 -19.51 -12.46
N LYS A 146 16.17 -19.01 -12.02
CA LYS A 146 15.30 -19.67 -11.05
C LYS A 146 14.03 -20.22 -11.69
N GLU A 147 13.45 -21.21 -11.04
CA GLU A 147 12.18 -21.86 -11.39
C GLU A 147 11.25 -21.89 -10.18
N ASN A 148 10.00 -22.32 -10.39
CA ASN A 148 8.98 -22.40 -9.34
C ASN A 148 8.76 -21.07 -8.60
N ILE A 149 8.79 -19.97 -9.35
CA ILE A 149 8.58 -18.63 -8.84
C ILE A 149 7.11 -18.43 -8.50
N LYS A 150 6.82 -18.15 -7.23
CA LYS A 150 5.49 -17.93 -6.69
C LYS A 150 5.54 -17.10 -5.41
N GLY A 151 4.40 -16.54 -5.01
CA GLY A 151 4.34 -15.71 -3.81
C GLY A 151 2.94 -15.30 -3.43
N ASP A 152 2.87 -14.27 -2.60
CA ASP A 152 1.65 -13.63 -2.17
C ASP A 152 1.71 -12.12 -2.37
N ILE A 153 0.54 -11.51 -2.44
CA ILE A 153 0.33 -10.07 -2.42
C ILE A 153 -0.78 -9.78 -1.43
N ARG A 154 -0.59 -8.75 -0.63
CA ARG A 154 -1.60 -8.14 0.21
C ARG A 154 -1.74 -6.68 -0.17
N LEU A 155 -2.85 -6.34 -0.81
CA LEU A 155 -3.12 -5.03 -1.39
C LEU A 155 -4.16 -4.29 -0.57
N ALA A 156 -3.83 -3.09 -0.11
CA ALA A 156 -4.76 -2.22 0.61
C ALA A 156 -5.88 -1.71 -0.30
N ALA A 157 -7.12 -1.80 0.16
CA ALA A 157 -8.31 -1.41 -0.59
C ALA A 157 -9.41 -0.83 0.31
N GLN A 158 -10.37 -0.17 -0.31
CA GLN A 158 -11.62 0.31 0.27
C GLN A 158 -12.76 0.02 -0.71
N PHE A 159 -14.00 -0.04 -0.21
CA PHE A 159 -15.15 -0.11 -1.12
C PHE A 159 -15.43 1.24 -1.79
N ASP A 160 -15.87 1.19 -3.02
CA ASP A 160 -16.65 2.30 -3.58
C ASP A 160 -18.06 2.25 -2.98
N ARG A 161 -18.33 3.15 -2.03
CA ARG A 161 -19.55 3.16 -1.21
C ARG A 161 -20.84 3.32 -2.04
N GLU A 162 -20.71 3.84 -3.27
CA GLU A 162 -21.84 4.03 -4.19
C GLU A 162 -22.06 2.81 -5.08
N ALA A 163 -21.03 2.00 -5.32
CA ALA A 163 -21.09 0.85 -6.20
C ALA A 163 -21.44 -0.46 -5.47
N VAL A 164 -21.20 -0.53 -4.17
CA VAL A 164 -21.51 -1.73 -3.38
C VAL A 164 -22.92 -1.72 -2.83
N LYS A 165 -23.52 -2.89 -2.71
CA LYS A 165 -24.83 -3.10 -2.05
C LYS A 165 -24.61 -3.27 -0.55
N LYS A 166 -25.18 -2.36 0.22
CA LYS A 166 -25.08 -2.34 1.68
C LYS A 166 -25.99 -3.40 2.30
N ASN A 167 -25.51 -4.07 3.36
CA ASN A 167 -26.18 -5.13 4.09
C ASN A 167 -26.49 -6.37 3.24
N GLU A 168 -25.76 -6.52 2.13
CA GLU A 168 -25.87 -7.65 1.23
C GLU A 168 -24.48 -8.25 0.94
N LYS A 169 -24.48 -9.49 0.49
CA LYS A 169 -23.31 -10.15 -0.05
C LYS A 169 -22.97 -9.54 -1.40
N ASN A 170 -21.73 -9.06 -1.55
CA ASN A 170 -21.19 -8.52 -2.78
C ASN A 170 -20.16 -9.47 -3.35
N HIS A 171 -20.10 -9.50 -4.67
CA HIS A 171 -19.19 -10.30 -5.45
C HIS A 171 -18.12 -9.40 -6.09
N PHE A 172 -16.87 -9.80 -5.96
CA PHE A 172 -15.71 -9.08 -6.44
C PHE A 172 -14.81 -10.00 -7.23
N ASP A 173 -14.38 -9.55 -8.40
CA ASP A 173 -13.54 -10.32 -9.31
C ASP A 173 -12.18 -9.65 -9.46
N ILE A 174 -11.13 -10.46 -9.45
CA ILE A 174 -9.83 -10.12 -10.00
C ILE A 174 -9.60 -10.95 -11.27
N ALA A 175 -8.75 -10.47 -12.17
CA ALA A 175 -8.37 -11.23 -13.35
C ALA A 175 -6.86 -11.20 -13.58
N VAL A 176 -6.29 -12.33 -13.97
CA VAL A 176 -4.88 -12.47 -14.35
C VAL A 176 -4.76 -13.46 -15.51
N SER A 177 -3.94 -13.14 -16.51
CA SER A 177 -3.72 -13.98 -17.69
C SER A 177 -5.03 -14.53 -18.29
N GLY A 178 -6.09 -13.70 -18.32
CA GLY A 178 -7.41 -14.05 -18.87
C GLY A 178 -8.30 -14.92 -17.98
N LYS A 179 -7.87 -15.28 -16.77
CA LYS A 179 -8.69 -16.02 -15.78
C LYS A 179 -9.29 -15.08 -14.76
N VAL A 180 -10.57 -15.24 -14.47
CA VAL A 180 -11.30 -14.50 -13.45
C VAL A 180 -11.38 -15.34 -12.16
N ILE A 181 -11.05 -14.72 -11.04
CA ILE A 181 -11.07 -15.35 -9.70
C ILE A 181 -11.96 -14.51 -8.80
N PRO A 182 -13.04 -15.08 -8.24
CA PRO A 182 -13.99 -14.36 -7.41
C PRO A 182 -13.64 -14.41 -5.92
N ALA A 183 -14.10 -13.37 -5.20
CA ALA A 183 -14.25 -13.40 -3.75
C ALA A 183 -15.55 -12.72 -3.35
N ASP A 184 -16.18 -13.23 -2.30
CA ASP A 184 -17.42 -12.70 -1.77
C ASP A 184 -17.23 -12.14 -0.36
N VAL A 185 -17.90 -11.02 -0.08
CA VAL A 185 -17.98 -10.47 1.28
C VAL A 185 -19.32 -9.76 1.48
N THR A 186 -19.85 -9.82 2.69
CA THR A 186 -21.01 -9.01 3.08
C THR A 186 -20.52 -7.60 3.41
N VAL A 187 -20.97 -6.61 2.63
CA VAL A 187 -20.69 -5.20 2.93
C VAL A 187 -21.73 -4.71 3.92
N VAL A 188 -21.32 -4.42 5.15
CA VAL A 188 -22.20 -3.90 6.17
C VAL A 188 -22.36 -2.39 5.98
N GLY A 189 -23.60 -1.94 5.84
CA GLY A 189 -23.92 -0.52 5.68
C GLY A 189 -23.97 0.23 7.01
N PRO A 190 -24.12 1.57 6.96
CA PRO A 190 -24.36 2.36 8.15
C PRO A 190 -25.68 1.92 8.81
N VAL A 191 -25.69 2.02 10.14
CA VAL A 191 -26.88 1.83 10.99
C VAL A 191 -27.29 3.17 11.57
N ASP A 192 -28.53 3.27 12.04
CA ASP A 192 -28.98 4.45 12.76
C ASP A 192 -28.13 4.67 14.01
N LEU A 193 -27.73 5.92 14.21
CA LEU A 193 -26.88 6.30 15.35
C LEU A 193 -27.72 6.41 16.63
N PRO A 194 -27.08 6.22 17.80
CA PRO A 194 -27.71 6.54 19.09
C PRO A 194 -28.11 8.02 19.14
N HIS A 195 -29.34 8.30 19.54
CA HIS A 195 -29.85 9.67 19.61
C HIS A 195 -29.15 10.56 20.64
N ASP A 196 -28.39 9.98 21.56
CA ASP A 196 -27.63 10.64 22.62
C ASP A 196 -26.14 10.79 22.29
N GLU A 197 -25.72 10.49 21.08
CA GLU A 197 -24.31 10.61 20.68
C GLU A 197 -23.86 12.09 20.72
N MET A 198 -22.89 12.37 21.60
CA MET A 198 -22.31 13.71 21.75
C MET A 198 -21.08 13.90 20.85
N LEU A 199 -20.25 12.86 20.74
CA LEU A 199 -19.01 12.85 19.98
C LEU A 199 -18.81 11.51 19.28
N ALA A 200 -18.37 11.58 18.03
CA ALA A 200 -17.72 10.46 17.35
C ALA A 200 -16.48 10.98 16.62
N LYS A 201 -15.43 10.17 16.54
CA LYS A 201 -14.17 10.55 15.92
C LYS A 201 -13.57 9.42 15.13
N TRP A 202 -13.02 9.73 13.97
CA TRP A 202 -12.25 8.77 13.15
C TRP A 202 -11.15 9.48 12.39
N GLY A 203 -10.09 8.73 12.06
CA GLY A 203 -8.99 9.18 11.23
C GLY A 203 -9.02 8.51 9.87
N GLN A 204 -8.56 9.20 8.85
CA GLN A 204 -8.40 8.69 7.50
C GLN A 204 -7.11 9.20 6.86
N SER A 205 -6.70 8.58 5.74
CA SER A 205 -5.56 9.06 4.96
C SER A 205 -5.88 10.43 4.36
N ALA A 206 -4.95 11.37 4.47
CA ALA A 206 -4.97 12.61 3.71
C ALA A 206 -4.42 12.38 2.29
N ALA A 207 -4.51 13.38 1.42
CA ALA A 207 -3.88 13.33 0.10
C ALA A 207 -2.33 13.29 0.20
N ASP A 208 -1.76 13.92 1.23
CA ASP A 208 -0.35 13.79 1.59
C ASP A 208 -0.20 12.55 2.50
N PRO A 209 0.59 11.53 2.11
CA PRO A 209 0.76 10.31 2.91
C PRO A 209 1.42 10.56 4.27
N ASN A 210 2.12 11.69 4.45
CA ASN A 210 2.71 12.11 5.72
C ASN A 210 1.72 12.89 6.61
N GLN A 211 0.44 12.89 6.28
CA GLN A 211 -0.62 13.51 7.03
C GLN A 211 -1.75 12.52 7.31
N ALA A 212 -2.37 12.64 8.47
CA ALA A 212 -3.65 12.01 8.78
C ALA A 212 -4.74 13.08 8.85
N GLU A 213 -5.90 12.79 8.28
CA GLU A 213 -7.07 13.67 8.37
C GLU A 213 -8.04 13.11 9.40
N TRP A 214 -8.50 13.99 10.29
CA TRP A 214 -9.40 13.66 11.39
C TRP A 214 -10.75 14.30 11.16
N TRP A 215 -11.78 13.52 11.44
CA TRP A 215 -13.16 13.94 11.38
C TRP A 215 -13.81 13.71 12.73
N VAL A 216 -14.49 14.75 13.23
CA VAL A 216 -15.22 14.67 14.49
C VAL A 216 -16.66 15.10 14.23
N ARG A 217 -17.60 14.24 14.58
CA ARG A 217 -19.02 14.58 14.65
C ARG A 217 -19.30 15.09 16.05
N VAL A 218 -19.89 16.26 16.15
CA VAL A 218 -20.13 16.98 17.41
C VAL A 218 -21.61 17.24 17.57
N ASN A 219 -22.14 16.90 18.76
CA ASN A 219 -23.50 17.16 19.19
C ASN A 219 -24.57 16.56 18.25
N TYR A 220 -24.40 15.30 17.83
CA TYR A 220 -25.46 14.60 17.08
C TYR A 220 -26.77 14.56 17.87
N ALA A 221 -26.68 14.48 19.20
CA ALA A 221 -27.78 14.51 20.15
C ALA A 221 -28.68 15.77 20.08
N LYS A 222 -28.22 16.85 19.41
CA LYS A 222 -28.89 18.15 19.38
C LYS A 222 -29.16 18.73 20.81
N ALA A 223 -28.21 18.47 21.72
CA ALA A 223 -28.29 18.96 23.08
C ALA A 223 -28.07 20.48 23.14
N HIS A 224 -28.71 21.13 24.09
CA HIS A 224 -28.37 22.49 24.48
C HIS A 224 -27.17 22.49 25.44
N LEU A 225 -26.12 23.22 25.10
CA LEU A 225 -24.87 23.25 25.87
C LEU A 225 -24.45 24.67 26.15
N THR A 226 -24.06 24.97 27.40
CA THR A 226 -23.53 26.26 27.80
C THR A 226 -22.05 26.14 28.18
N ASN A 227 -21.25 27.13 27.82
CA ASN A 227 -19.79 27.10 28.00
C ASN A 227 -19.11 25.84 27.38
N ALA A 228 -19.58 25.43 26.21
CA ALA A 228 -19.09 24.25 25.54
C ALA A 228 -17.67 24.47 24.99
N VAL A 229 -16.76 23.56 25.32
CA VAL A 229 -15.35 23.56 24.88
C VAL A 229 -15.01 22.18 24.36
N ILE A 230 -14.51 22.12 23.13
CA ILE A 230 -13.86 20.92 22.58
C ILE A 230 -12.37 21.00 22.92
N THR A 231 -11.83 19.92 23.49
CA THR A 231 -10.40 19.73 23.69
C THR A 231 -9.95 18.43 23.04
N ASP A 232 -8.82 18.46 22.37
CA ASP A 232 -8.32 17.32 21.62
C ASP A 232 -6.82 17.18 21.85
N HIS A 233 -6.31 15.95 21.95
CA HIS A 233 -4.89 15.69 22.14
C HIS A 233 -4.43 14.39 21.50
N LEU A 234 -3.23 14.44 20.93
CA LEU A 234 -2.56 13.29 20.32
C LEU A 234 -1.96 12.40 21.42
N THR A 235 -2.26 11.08 21.38
CA THR A 235 -1.81 10.10 22.39
C THR A 235 -1.04 8.93 21.84
N GLY A 236 -0.96 8.77 20.51
CA GLY A 236 -0.27 7.66 19.86
C GLY A 236 0.70 8.15 18.80
N GLY A 237 1.16 7.23 17.96
CA GLY A 237 2.17 7.51 16.93
C GLY A 237 3.59 7.29 17.43
N ILE A 238 4.57 7.92 16.80
CA ILE A 238 5.98 7.86 17.20
C ILE A 238 6.38 9.01 18.15
N GLY A 239 5.41 9.88 18.50
CA GLY A 239 5.57 10.92 19.52
C GLY A 239 6.02 12.29 19.02
N ASN A 240 6.25 12.47 17.72
CA ASN A 240 6.60 13.75 17.11
C ASN A 240 5.46 14.34 16.22
N GLU A 241 4.33 13.68 16.16
CA GLU A 241 3.16 14.14 15.42
C GLU A 241 2.58 15.41 16.06
N THR A 242 2.14 16.34 15.21
CA THR A 242 1.58 17.64 15.61
C THR A 242 0.35 17.98 14.78
N TYR A 243 -0.52 18.83 15.29
CA TYR A 243 -1.60 19.43 14.51
C TYR A 243 -1.06 20.38 13.44
N ILE A 244 -1.77 20.47 12.32
CA ILE A 244 -1.52 21.42 11.23
C ILE A 244 -2.57 22.53 11.35
N PRO A 245 -2.24 23.70 11.96
CA PRO A 245 -3.23 24.72 12.30
C PRO A 245 -4.06 25.24 11.12
N SER A 246 -3.44 25.34 9.95
CA SER A 246 -4.12 25.84 8.73
C SER A 246 -5.15 24.87 8.14
N SER A 247 -5.24 23.63 8.67
CA SER A 247 -6.14 22.61 8.16
C SER A 247 -7.50 22.55 8.86
N PHE A 248 -7.70 23.36 9.90
CA PHE A 248 -8.89 23.29 10.74
C PHE A 248 -10.11 23.90 10.06
N ARG A 249 -11.21 23.17 10.06
CA ARG A 249 -12.51 23.58 9.56
C ARG A 249 -13.59 23.08 10.51
N LEU A 250 -14.39 23.97 11.03
CA LEU A 250 -15.61 23.66 11.80
C LEU A 250 -16.82 24.02 10.94
N VAL A 251 -17.62 23.03 10.60
CA VAL A 251 -18.76 23.20 9.69
C VAL A 251 -20.06 22.95 10.45
N HIS A 252 -20.98 23.90 10.40
CA HIS A 252 -22.34 23.73 10.90
C HIS A 252 -23.12 22.87 9.92
N VAL A 253 -23.68 21.75 10.40
CA VAL A 253 -24.35 20.75 9.58
C VAL A 253 -25.64 20.27 10.25
N GLU A 254 -26.49 19.59 9.50
CA GLU A 254 -27.51 18.68 10.02
C GLU A 254 -27.18 17.27 9.56
N TYR A 255 -27.21 16.31 10.49
CA TYR A 255 -26.99 14.91 10.20
C TYR A 255 -28.32 14.17 9.98
N ASN A 256 -28.31 13.15 9.10
CA ASN A 256 -29.35 12.14 9.01
C ASN A 256 -29.20 11.07 10.12
N SER A 257 -30.09 10.07 10.17
CA SER A 257 -30.04 9.01 11.18
C SER A 257 -28.76 8.18 11.15
N THR A 258 -28.07 8.10 10.02
CA THR A 258 -26.82 7.34 9.87
C THR A 258 -25.57 8.18 10.08
N GLY A 259 -25.72 9.48 10.41
CA GLY A 259 -24.61 10.39 10.66
C GLY A 259 -23.94 10.99 9.43
N ASP A 260 -24.53 10.81 8.24
CA ASP A 260 -24.13 11.54 7.04
C ASP A 260 -24.72 12.94 7.05
N ASN A 261 -24.09 13.88 6.33
CA ASN A 261 -24.65 15.23 6.19
C ASN A 261 -25.98 15.19 5.44
N LYS A 262 -27.03 15.59 6.11
CA LYS A 262 -28.31 15.90 5.49
C LYS A 262 -28.28 17.31 4.87
N GLN A 263 -27.69 18.26 5.60
CA GLN A 263 -27.54 19.65 5.16
C GLN A 263 -26.25 20.24 5.70
N VAL A 264 -25.65 21.17 4.95
CA VAL A 264 -24.50 21.99 5.33
C VAL A 264 -24.94 23.43 5.33
N TYR A 265 -24.79 24.10 6.48
CA TYR A 265 -25.18 25.50 6.66
C TYR A 265 -24.03 26.48 6.39
N GLY A 266 -22.79 26.08 6.66
CA GLY A 266 -21.59 26.87 6.41
C GLY A 266 -20.46 26.59 7.39
N GLU A 267 -19.35 27.27 7.20
CA GLU A 267 -18.19 27.19 8.09
C GLU A 267 -18.31 28.19 9.23
N VAL A 268 -17.87 27.76 10.42
CA VAL A 268 -17.78 28.61 11.61
C VAL A 268 -16.39 29.23 11.63
N ASP A 269 -16.32 30.55 11.84
CA ASP A 269 -15.06 31.27 12.04
C ASP A 269 -14.38 30.75 13.34
N LEU A 270 -13.15 30.31 13.21
CA LEU A 270 -12.33 29.77 14.29
C LEU A 270 -11.29 30.77 14.81
N SER A 271 -11.15 31.96 14.23
CA SER A 271 -10.07 32.91 14.53
C SER A 271 -9.96 33.25 16.04
N ASP A 272 -11.10 33.43 16.71
CA ASP A 272 -11.17 33.77 18.14
C ASP A 272 -11.54 32.57 19.04
N LYS A 273 -11.73 31.36 18.44
CA LYS A 273 -12.25 30.20 19.14
C LYS A 273 -11.19 29.09 19.31
N LEU A 274 -10.23 28.99 18.39
CA LEU A 274 -9.25 27.93 18.32
C LEU A 274 -7.92 28.34 18.94
N THR A 275 -7.43 27.55 19.86
CA THR A 275 -6.12 27.75 20.49
C THR A 275 -5.32 26.44 20.52
N PHE A 276 -4.00 26.54 20.43
CA PHE A 276 -3.07 25.40 20.48
C PHE A 276 -2.15 25.46 21.69
N SER A 277 -1.72 24.31 22.17
CA SER A 277 -0.58 24.22 23.08
C SER A 277 0.72 24.63 22.34
N PRO A 278 1.76 25.07 23.10
CA PRO A 278 3.04 25.48 22.50
C PRO A 278 3.71 24.42 21.64
N ASP A 279 3.47 23.14 21.91
CA ASP A 279 3.99 21.99 21.18
C ASP A 279 3.08 21.49 20.05
N ASN A 280 1.96 22.17 19.81
CA ASN A 280 0.93 21.79 18.83
C ASN A 280 0.43 20.34 18.98
N LYS A 281 0.39 19.79 20.21
CA LYS A 281 -0.14 18.45 20.50
C LYS A 281 -1.50 18.43 21.18
N THR A 282 -2.00 19.62 21.53
CA THR A 282 -3.33 19.82 22.08
C THR A 282 -3.95 21.06 21.45
N PHE A 283 -5.24 21.01 21.16
CA PHE A 283 -6.00 22.20 20.81
C PHE A 283 -7.26 22.31 21.66
N LYS A 284 -7.81 23.53 21.70
CA LYS A 284 -9.13 23.82 22.26
C LYS A 284 -9.93 24.68 21.29
N ILE A 285 -11.22 24.35 21.17
CA ILE A 285 -12.20 25.19 20.46
C ILE A 285 -13.28 25.60 21.45
N ASN A 286 -13.40 26.89 21.71
CA ASN A 286 -14.47 27.43 22.51
C ASN A 286 -15.72 27.64 21.64
N LEU A 287 -16.72 26.77 21.80
CA LEU A 287 -18.00 26.89 21.10
C LEU A 287 -18.94 27.89 21.79
N GLY A 288 -18.80 28.07 23.10
CA GLY A 288 -19.70 28.90 23.92
C GLY A 288 -21.07 28.24 24.12
N GLU A 289 -22.13 28.93 23.71
CA GLU A 289 -23.50 28.41 23.73
C GLU A 289 -23.82 27.68 22.44
N VAL A 290 -24.39 26.45 22.56
CA VAL A 290 -24.83 25.57 21.47
C VAL A 290 -26.31 25.27 21.72
N ASN A 291 -27.20 25.72 20.84
CA ASN A 291 -28.64 25.59 20.96
C ASN A 291 -29.20 24.44 20.09
N GLY A 292 -28.54 23.28 20.14
CA GLY A 292 -28.93 22.12 19.34
C GLY A 292 -28.23 22.06 17.99
N GLU A 293 -27.30 22.98 17.68
CA GLU A 293 -26.51 22.92 16.46
C GLU A 293 -25.62 21.68 16.47
N GLN A 294 -25.47 21.10 15.31
CA GLN A 294 -24.59 19.96 15.05
C GLN A 294 -23.39 20.44 14.24
N TYR A 295 -22.20 19.95 14.55
CA TYR A 295 -20.99 20.38 13.85
C TYR A 295 -20.19 19.19 13.33
N ARG A 296 -19.46 19.45 12.25
CA ARG A 296 -18.37 18.62 11.75
C ARG A 296 -17.08 19.39 11.89
N LEU A 297 -16.18 18.86 12.71
CA LEU A 297 -14.81 19.36 12.80
C LEU A 297 -13.90 18.48 11.95
N ILE A 298 -13.11 19.12 11.07
CA ILE A 298 -12.15 18.47 10.17
C ILE A 298 -10.80 19.14 10.39
N TYR A 299 -9.75 18.36 10.50
CA TYR A 299 -8.38 18.89 10.63
C TYR A 299 -7.36 17.79 10.30
N ARG A 300 -6.10 18.19 10.18
CA ARG A 300 -4.99 17.27 9.89
C ARG A 300 -3.91 17.34 10.95
N THR A 301 -3.18 16.24 11.03
CA THR A 301 -1.93 16.12 11.78
C THR A 301 -0.81 15.67 10.85
N THR A 302 0.43 15.92 11.22
CA THR A 302 1.55 15.17 10.66
C THR A 302 1.38 13.69 11.01
N TYR A 303 1.92 12.82 10.19
CA TYR A 303 1.74 11.39 10.32
C TYR A 303 2.96 10.64 9.74
N THR A 304 3.35 9.58 10.41
CA THR A 304 4.37 8.65 9.89
C THR A 304 3.68 7.42 9.33
N PRO A 305 3.73 7.19 7.99
CA PRO A 305 3.08 6.04 7.35
C PRO A 305 3.44 4.71 8.01
N GLY A 306 2.45 3.82 8.15
CA GLY A 306 2.62 2.51 8.79
C GLY A 306 2.55 2.50 10.31
N THR A 307 2.53 3.66 10.97
CA THR A 307 2.35 3.76 12.43
C THR A 307 0.88 3.89 12.80
N ARG A 308 0.50 3.47 14.01
CA ARG A 308 -0.85 3.70 14.52
C ARG A 308 -0.88 5.00 15.33
N LEU A 309 -1.56 6.01 14.80
CA LEU A 309 -1.79 7.26 15.48
C LEU A 309 -3.16 7.22 16.17
N VAL A 310 -3.20 7.53 17.46
CA VAL A 310 -4.42 7.64 18.26
C VAL A 310 -4.60 9.10 18.68
N ASN A 311 -5.84 9.58 18.60
CA ASN A 311 -6.16 10.95 18.88
C ASN A 311 -7.47 11.02 19.68
N ASN A 312 -7.45 11.67 20.83
CA ASN A 312 -8.57 11.77 21.77
C ASN A 312 -9.25 13.11 21.63
N VAL A 313 -10.57 13.13 21.75
CA VAL A 313 -11.38 14.35 21.77
C VAL A 313 -12.35 14.32 22.94
N ASN A 314 -12.49 15.46 23.60
CA ASN A 314 -13.45 15.67 24.69
C ASN A 314 -14.30 16.90 24.37
N ILE A 315 -15.60 16.83 24.65
CA ILE A 315 -16.47 18.00 24.77
C ILE A 315 -16.90 18.17 26.23
N LYS A 316 -16.70 19.36 26.77
CA LYS A 316 -17.10 19.71 28.14
C LYS A 316 -17.96 20.98 28.09
N SER A 317 -19.08 20.93 28.81
CA SER A 317 -19.98 22.04 29.04
C SER A 317 -20.47 22.07 30.49
N ASN A 318 -21.34 22.94 30.86
CA ASN A 318 -21.98 22.89 32.18
C ASN A 318 -22.88 21.69 32.34
N GLU A 319 -23.45 21.15 31.22
CA GLU A 319 -24.45 20.09 31.21
C GLU A 319 -23.82 18.70 31.08
N THR A 320 -22.66 18.60 30.42
CA THR A 320 -22.06 17.28 30.09
C THR A 320 -20.54 17.33 29.97
N SER A 321 -19.94 16.16 30.16
CA SER A 321 -18.56 15.89 29.77
C SER A 321 -18.52 14.54 29.06
N ASN A 322 -18.11 14.53 27.79
CA ASN A 322 -18.07 13.34 26.96
C ASN A 322 -16.73 13.26 26.24
N GLU A 323 -16.13 12.07 26.20
CA GLU A 323 -14.85 11.81 25.58
C GLU A 323 -14.94 10.61 24.64
N THR A 324 -14.25 10.70 23.52
CA THR A 324 -14.05 9.58 22.60
C THR A 324 -12.66 9.67 21.95
N HIS A 325 -12.28 8.63 21.25
CA HIS A 325 -11.03 8.62 20.49
C HIS A 325 -11.23 8.05 19.10
N GLY A 326 -10.38 8.50 18.19
CA GLY A 326 -10.21 7.92 16.86
C GLY A 326 -8.80 7.37 16.71
N SER A 327 -8.61 6.48 15.77
CA SER A 327 -7.29 6.04 15.37
C SER A 327 -7.17 6.05 13.85
N HIS A 328 -5.93 6.24 13.39
CA HIS A 328 -5.56 6.11 11.99
C HIS A 328 -4.32 5.22 11.88
N ILE A 329 -4.35 4.35 10.90
CA ILE A 329 -3.19 3.61 10.42
C ILE A 329 -3.30 3.55 8.89
N SER A 330 -2.23 3.90 8.19
CA SER A 330 -2.19 3.67 6.75
C SER A 330 -2.14 2.17 6.50
N ALA A 331 -2.94 1.69 5.57
CA ALA A 331 -2.86 0.32 5.12
C ALA A 331 -1.69 0.21 4.14
N ASN A 332 -0.65 -0.52 4.51
CA ASN A 332 0.50 -0.75 3.64
C ASN A 332 0.26 -2.01 2.82
N SER A 333 0.44 -1.90 1.51
CA SER A 333 0.51 -3.07 0.65
C SER A 333 1.89 -3.73 0.76
N GLY A 334 1.98 -4.99 0.43
CA GLY A 334 3.23 -5.75 0.45
C GLY A 334 3.04 -7.16 -0.10
N GLY A 335 4.11 -7.90 -0.20
CA GLY A 335 4.06 -9.28 -0.64
C GLY A 335 5.35 -10.03 -0.33
N SER A 336 5.27 -11.35 -0.44
CA SER A 336 6.44 -12.22 -0.36
C SER A 336 6.49 -13.20 -1.54
N GLY A 337 7.65 -13.78 -1.78
CA GLY A 337 7.77 -14.78 -2.82
C GLY A 337 8.96 -15.70 -2.65
N THR A 338 8.94 -16.79 -3.39
CA THR A 338 9.96 -17.84 -3.36
C THR A 338 10.29 -18.30 -4.76
N GLY A 339 11.43 -18.96 -4.90
CA GLY A 339 11.85 -19.65 -6.12
C GLY A 339 13.04 -20.56 -5.83
N ASN A 340 13.27 -21.52 -6.72
CA ASN A 340 14.37 -22.47 -6.61
C ASN A 340 15.40 -22.17 -7.68
N LEU A 341 16.71 -22.32 -7.35
CA LEU A 341 17.72 -22.36 -8.39
C LEU A 341 17.47 -23.55 -9.31
N ALA A 342 17.40 -23.32 -10.60
CA ALA A 342 17.47 -24.38 -11.59
C ALA A 342 18.86 -24.99 -11.56
N ASN A 343 18.97 -26.29 -11.86
CA ASN A 343 20.24 -27.00 -11.94
C ASN A 343 21.08 -27.00 -10.66
N LYS A 344 20.43 -26.96 -9.48
CA LYS A 344 21.13 -27.05 -8.20
C LYS A 344 21.61 -28.51 -7.96
N ILE A 345 22.83 -28.65 -7.44
CA ILE A 345 23.34 -29.91 -6.89
C ILE A 345 22.98 -29.93 -5.41
N LYS A 346 22.22 -30.93 -4.96
CA LYS A 346 21.96 -31.17 -3.55
C LYS A 346 23.16 -31.92 -2.94
N LEU A 347 23.93 -31.25 -2.11
CA LEU A 347 24.96 -31.87 -1.29
C LEU A 347 24.30 -32.31 0.04
N ILE A 348 24.41 -33.57 0.35
CA ILE A 348 23.97 -34.12 1.63
C ILE A 348 25.24 -34.62 2.34
N LYS A 349 25.52 -34.07 3.52
CA LYS A 349 26.53 -34.61 4.40
C LYS A 349 25.93 -35.83 5.09
N VAL A 350 26.56 -36.97 4.93
CA VAL A 350 26.17 -38.22 5.58
C VAL A 350 27.24 -38.67 6.57
N ASP A 351 26.87 -39.42 7.58
CA ASP A 351 27.81 -40.15 8.45
C ASP A 351 28.36 -41.40 7.74
N ALA A 352 29.14 -42.19 8.48
CA ALA A 352 29.72 -43.41 7.96
C ALA A 352 28.70 -44.52 7.59
N ASP A 353 27.46 -44.36 8.06
CA ASP A 353 26.34 -45.26 7.85
C ASP A 353 25.31 -44.72 6.85
N ASP A 354 25.68 -43.71 6.02
CA ASP A 354 24.86 -43.04 5.03
C ASP A 354 23.63 -42.28 5.59
N ASN A 355 23.61 -41.97 6.87
CA ASN A 355 22.55 -41.15 7.44
C ASN A 355 22.78 -39.64 7.19
N ALA A 356 21.75 -38.92 6.75
CA ALA A 356 21.85 -37.48 6.55
C ALA A 356 22.09 -36.74 7.86
N ILE A 357 23.15 -35.91 7.91
CA ILE A 357 23.50 -35.09 9.07
C ILE A 357 22.92 -33.69 8.89
N THR A 358 22.06 -33.28 9.81
CA THR A 358 21.58 -31.88 9.85
C THR A 358 22.72 -30.98 10.32
N LEU A 359 23.10 -30.00 9.50
CA LEU A 359 24.02 -28.94 9.93
C LEU A 359 23.26 -27.98 10.85
N ALA A 360 23.79 -27.74 12.04
CA ALA A 360 23.26 -26.79 13.00
C ALA A 360 23.53 -25.34 12.56
#